data_f09419c57f42900f6bebf81f69adc9de
#
_entry.id   f09419c57f42900f6bebf81f69adc9de
#
_cell.length_a   1.000
_cell.length_b   1.000
_cell.length_c   1.000
_cell.angle_alpha   90.00
_cell.angle_beta   90.00
_cell.angle_gamma   90.00
#
_symmetry.space_group_name_H-M   'P 1'
#
loop_
_entity.id
_entity.type
_entity.pdbx_description
1 polymer ?
#
loop_
_entity_poly.entity_id
_entity_poly.type
_entity_poly.pdbx_seq_one_letter_code
_entity_poly.pdbx_strand_id
1 'polypeptide(L)'
;MRPVFRLAGASVHFGHPATAVRALSDVTLTIQSGERVALVGANGCGKSTLLRLLHGLAAPTAGQVERAPEVRQAMLFQRPHLLRMSVQSNIALGLWIRGTAWGEAKALALVALDRVGLAELARRNARKLSGGQQQRVALARAWATGPQVLLLDEPTASLDPHAKREVEALIDEFASASCDVTLVFASHNLGQVKRLASRVVYLEHGRVMADLPVHEFFGGPLLQMQYPAAHLFVKGELV
;
A
#
# COMPACT_ATOMS: atom_id res chain seq x y z
N MET A 1 -2.31 -0.95 21.81
CA MET A 1 -1.71 -0.77 20.47
C MET A 1 -1.18 0.65 20.37
N ARG A 2 -0.03 0.88 19.72
CA ARG A 2 0.58 2.22 19.56
C ARG A 2 0.23 2.76 18.16
N PRO A 3 -0.20 4.03 18.02
CA PRO A 3 -0.48 4.58 16.70
C PRO A 3 0.83 4.70 15.89
N VAL A 4 0.81 4.21 14.65
CA VAL A 4 1.90 4.40 13.67
C VAL A 4 1.67 5.64 12.82
N PHE A 5 0.40 5.98 12.60
CA PHE A 5 -0.01 7.21 11.92
C PHE A 5 -1.17 7.89 12.66
N ARG A 6 -1.10 9.21 12.74
CA ARG A 6 -2.22 10.05 13.17
C ARG A 6 -2.33 11.26 12.23
N LEU A 7 -3.48 11.40 11.62
CA LEU A 7 -3.85 12.54 10.80
C LEU A 7 -4.94 13.31 11.53
N ALA A 8 -4.80 14.63 11.62
CA ALA A 8 -5.77 15.54 12.21
C ALA A 8 -6.07 16.66 11.20
N GLY A 9 -7.25 16.58 10.56
CA GLY A 9 -7.71 17.55 9.57
C GLY A 9 -6.78 17.70 8.36
N ALA A 10 -6.06 16.63 7.98
CA ALA A 10 -5.03 16.69 6.95
C ALA A 10 -5.62 16.91 5.56
N SER A 11 -5.13 17.90 4.86
CA SER A 11 -5.54 18.22 3.48
C SER A 11 -4.32 18.26 2.55
N VAL A 12 -4.53 17.87 1.28
CA VAL A 12 -3.50 17.91 0.24
C VAL A 12 -4.10 18.51 -1.03
N HIS A 13 -3.55 19.63 -1.46
CA HIS A 13 -3.93 20.30 -2.70
C HIS A 13 -2.72 20.36 -3.65
N PHE A 14 -2.96 20.14 -4.94
CA PHE A 14 -1.94 20.23 -5.98
C PHE A 14 -2.27 21.35 -6.97
N GLY A 15 -1.24 22.02 -7.46
CA GLY A 15 -1.37 23.11 -8.44
C GLY A 15 -1.41 24.49 -7.81
N HIS A 16 -1.68 25.50 -8.66
CA HIS A 16 -1.75 26.90 -8.24
C HIS A 16 -3.06 27.16 -7.46
N PRO A 17 -3.10 28.05 -6.44
CA PRO A 17 -4.27 28.30 -5.60
C PRO A 17 -5.60 28.49 -6.34
N ALA A 18 -5.57 29.14 -7.53
CA ALA A 18 -6.77 29.40 -8.33
C ALA A 18 -7.31 28.17 -9.09
N THR A 19 -6.48 27.12 -9.29
CA THR A 19 -6.82 25.90 -10.06
C THR A 19 -6.44 24.62 -9.29
N ALA A 20 -6.31 24.72 -7.98
CA ALA A 20 -5.83 23.63 -7.15
C ALA A 20 -6.79 22.44 -7.18
N VAL A 21 -6.24 21.25 -7.46
CA VAL A 21 -6.94 19.99 -7.32
C VAL A 21 -6.88 19.57 -5.84
N ARG A 22 -8.03 19.49 -5.20
CA ARG A 22 -8.17 19.03 -3.82
C ARG A 22 -8.13 17.51 -3.81
N ALA A 23 -6.95 16.95 -3.60
CA ALA A 23 -6.76 15.49 -3.59
C ALA A 23 -7.16 14.85 -2.25
N LEU A 24 -6.95 15.57 -1.12
CA LEU A 24 -7.45 15.21 0.20
C LEU A 24 -8.00 16.46 0.89
N SER A 25 -9.09 16.30 1.65
CA SER A 25 -9.77 17.40 2.35
C SER A 25 -10.19 16.94 3.74
N ASP A 26 -9.60 17.54 4.77
CA ASP A 26 -9.97 17.38 6.18
C ASP A 26 -9.97 15.90 6.64
N VAL A 27 -8.90 15.17 6.29
CA VAL A 27 -8.77 13.76 6.65
C VAL A 27 -8.29 13.64 8.09
N THR A 28 -9.15 13.02 8.93
CA THR A 28 -8.80 12.62 10.30
C THR A 28 -8.83 11.10 10.37
N LEU A 29 -7.68 10.50 10.67
CA LEU A 29 -7.49 9.05 10.65
C LEU A 29 -6.36 8.65 11.60
N THR A 30 -6.56 7.58 12.36
CA THR A 30 -5.50 6.97 13.17
C THR A 30 -5.31 5.52 12.75
N ILE A 31 -4.07 5.10 12.50
CA ILE A 31 -3.73 3.71 12.17
C ILE A 31 -2.80 3.18 13.26
N GLN A 32 -3.16 2.03 13.83
CA GLN A 32 -2.41 1.38 14.90
C GLN A 32 -1.38 0.38 14.34
N SER A 33 -0.34 0.08 15.13
CA SER A 33 0.61 -0.98 14.81
C SER A 33 -0.10 -2.32 14.65
N GLY A 34 0.26 -3.10 13.62
CA GLY A 34 -0.31 -4.41 13.33
C GLY A 34 -1.67 -4.40 12.63
N GLU A 35 -2.28 -3.22 12.39
CA GLU A 35 -3.54 -3.16 11.63
C GLU A 35 -3.35 -3.49 10.15
N ARG A 36 -4.38 -4.09 9.55
CA ARG A 36 -4.51 -4.32 8.10
C ARG A 36 -5.64 -3.47 7.56
N VAL A 37 -5.31 -2.31 7.02
CA VAL A 37 -6.25 -1.28 6.58
C VAL A 37 -6.34 -1.25 5.06
N ALA A 38 -7.54 -1.43 4.51
CA ALA A 38 -7.82 -1.21 3.10
C ALA A 38 -8.37 0.20 2.87
N LEU A 39 -7.79 0.92 1.93
CA LEU A 39 -8.33 2.17 1.39
C LEU A 39 -9.14 1.84 0.14
N VAL A 40 -10.43 2.12 0.16
CA VAL A 40 -11.35 1.83 -0.95
C VAL A 40 -12.08 3.08 -1.41
N GLY A 41 -12.59 3.08 -2.62
CA GLY A 41 -13.31 4.19 -3.26
C GLY A 41 -13.02 4.29 -4.75
N ALA A 42 -13.75 5.14 -5.45
CA ALA A 42 -13.61 5.35 -6.89
C ALA A 42 -12.21 5.82 -7.32
N ASN A 43 -11.91 5.71 -8.62
CA ASN A 43 -10.67 6.24 -9.15
C ASN A 43 -10.61 7.76 -8.96
N GLY A 44 -9.45 8.27 -8.55
CA GLY A 44 -9.27 9.70 -8.28
C GLY A 44 -9.79 10.19 -6.92
N CYS A 45 -10.39 9.34 -6.07
CA CYS A 45 -10.91 9.75 -4.76
C CYS A 45 -9.85 10.10 -3.70
N GLY A 46 -8.53 9.92 -3.99
CA GLY A 46 -7.45 10.32 -3.08
C GLY A 46 -6.65 9.19 -2.45
N LYS A 47 -6.94 7.89 -2.72
CA LYS A 47 -6.24 6.72 -2.10
C LYS A 47 -4.72 6.78 -2.23
N SER A 48 -4.21 6.94 -3.44
CA SER A 48 -2.76 7.04 -3.70
C SER A 48 -2.13 8.26 -3.04
N THR A 49 -2.87 9.38 -2.97
CA THR A 49 -2.40 10.60 -2.28
C THR A 49 -2.33 10.36 -0.78
N LEU A 50 -3.30 9.66 -0.19
CA LEU A 50 -3.27 9.31 1.23
C LEU A 50 -2.10 8.38 1.54
N LEU A 51 -1.83 7.34 0.72
CA LEU A 51 -0.66 6.48 0.90
C LEU A 51 0.65 7.28 0.83
N ARG A 52 0.79 8.21 -0.14
CA ARG A 52 1.97 9.08 -0.25
C ARG A 52 2.09 10.04 0.93
N LEU A 53 0.97 10.54 1.45
CA LEU A 53 0.94 11.38 2.64
C LEU A 53 1.39 10.59 3.87
N LEU A 54 0.90 9.37 4.08
CA LEU A 54 1.33 8.48 5.16
C LEU A 54 2.83 8.18 5.07
N HIS A 55 3.35 7.88 3.86
CA HIS A 55 4.77 7.59 3.64
C HIS A 55 5.68 8.82 3.86
N GLY A 56 5.17 10.04 3.68
CA GLY A 56 5.96 11.27 3.70
C GLY A 56 6.45 11.72 2.32
N LEU A 57 5.96 11.10 1.24
CA LEU A 57 6.22 11.53 -0.14
C LEU A 57 5.33 12.70 -0.59
N ALA A 58 4.29 12.98 0.16
CA ALA A 58 3.49 14.20 0.04
C ALA A 58 3.47 14.92 1.40
N ALA A 59 3.49 16.25 1.36
CA ALA A 59 3.29 17.08 2.55
C ALA A 59 1.83 17.51 2.64
N PRO A 60 1.25 17.67 3.84
CA PRO A 60 -0.06 18.25 4.00
C PRO A 60 -0.01 19.76 3.66
N THR A 61 -1.04 20.25 3.00
CA THR A 61 -1.23 21.70 2.75
C THR A 61 -1.96 22.39 3.91
N ALA A 62 -2.69 21.60 4.73
CA ALA A 62 -3.32 22.02 5.97
C ALA A 62 -3.50 20.79 6.90
N GLY A 63 -3.72 21.05 8.18
CA GLY A 63 -3.82 20.01 9.19
C GLY A 63 -2.45 19.43 9.61
N GLN A 64 -2.47 18.31 10.30
CA GLN A 64 -1.26 17.69 10.85
C GLN A 64 -1.18 16.21 10.50
N VAL A 65 0.05 15.72 10.31
CA VAL A 65 0.37 14.31 10.08
C VAL A 65 1.51 13.90 10.99
N GLU A 66 1.20 13.08 11.96
CA GLU A 66 2.18 12.46 12.86
C GLU A 66 2.49 11.05 12.37
N ARG A 67 3.78 10.71 12.36
CA ARG A 67 4.29 9.38 12.08
C ARG A 67 5.10 8.92 13.29
N ALA A 68 4.93 7.68 13.70
CA ALA A 68 5.77 7.15 14.79
C ALA A 68 7.24 7.26 14.38
N PRO A 69 8.10 7.85 15.22
CA PRO A 69 9.53 7.93 14.95
C PRO A 69 10.10 6.50 14.85
N GLU A 70 11.15 6.34 14.04
CA GLU A 70 11.91 5.09 13.88
C GLU A 70 11.15 3.92 13.22
N VAL A 71 9.89 4.10 12.82
CA VAL A 71 9.14 3.07 12.09
C VAL A 71 9.67 2.95 10.65
N ARG A 72 10.20 1.77 10.33
CA ARG A 72 10.65 1.47 8.97
C ARG A 72 9.43 1.26 8.07
N GLN A 73 9.31 2.10 7.05
CA GLN A 73 8.23 2.02 6.07
C GLN A 73 8.77 1.59 4.72
N ALA A 74 7.97 0.84 3.97
CA ALA A 74 8.19 0.58 2.56
C ALA A 74 6.90 0.84 1.78
N MET A 75 7.04 1.38 0.56
CA MET A 75 5.91 1.64 -0.32
C MET A 75 6.09 0.92 -1.64
N LEU A 76 5.02 0.27 -2.08
CA LEU A 76 4.88 -0.32 -3.39
C LEU A 76 3.89 0.52 -4.19
N PHE A 77 4.35 1.00 -5.35
CA PHE A 77 3.51 1.77 -6.28
C PHE A 77 2.74 0.84 -7.21
N GLN A 78 1.63 1.31 -7.74
CA GLN A 78 0.80 0.59 -8.71
C GLN A 78 1.62 0.05 -9.89
N ARG A 79 2.56 0.84 -10.41
CA ARG A 79 3.55 0.39 -11.39
C ARG A 79 4.91 0.25 -10.70
N PRO A 80 5.51 -0.94 -10.69
CA PRO A 80 6.82 -1.12 -10.09
C PRO A 80 7.89 -0.37 -10.89
N HIS A 81 8.54 0.59 -10.23
CA HIS A 81 9.67 1.32 -10.84
C HIS A 81 10.95 0.52 -10.67
N LEU A 82 11.22 -0.39 -11.61
CA LEU A 82 12.45 -1.16 -11.64
C LEU A 82 13.52 -0.47 -12.50
N LEU A 83 14.73 -0.41 -11.97
CA LEU A 83 15.88 0.17 -12.65
C LEU A 83 16.40 -0.78 -13.74
N ARG A 84 17.10 -0.23 -14.75
CA ARG A 84 17.72 -0.99 -15.84
C ARG A 84 18.98 -1.72 -15.36
N MET A 85 18.80 -2.60 -14.38
CA MET A 85 19.85 -3.45 -13.81
C MET A 85 19.29 -4.85 -13.54
N SER A 86 20.11 -5.76 -13.02
CA SER A 86 19.65 -7.11 -12.69
C SER A 86 18.57 -7.08 -11.62
N VAL A 87 17.74 -8.13 -11.56
CA VAL A 87 16.72 -8.32 -10.54
C VAL A 87 17.31 -8.26 -9.14
N GLN A 88 18.39 -9.01 -8.91
CA GLN A 88 19.13 -9.00 -7.64
C GLN A 88 19.62 -7.59 -7.27
N SER A 89 20.21 -6.86 -8.24
CA SER A 89 20.71 -5.51 -7.97
C SER A 89 19.61 -4.50 -7.66
N ASN A 90 18.40 -4.68 -8.23
CA ASN A 90 17.24 -3.84 -7.89
C ASN A 90 16.83 -3.97 -6.42
N ILE A 91 16.95 -5.16 -5.83
CA ILE A 91 16.65 -5.38 -4.42
C ILE A 91 17.83 -4.94 -3.55
N ALA A 92 19.07 -5.34 -3.91
CA ALA A 92 20.28 -5.02 -3.18
C ALA A 92 20.48 -3.52 -3.01
N LEU A 93 20.10 -2.71 -4.01
CA LEU A 93 20.23 -1.26 -3.97
C LEU A 93 19.49 -0.63 -2.77
N GLY A 94 18.29 -1.12 -2.46
CA GLY A 94 17.51 -0.62 -1.32
C GLY A 94 18.20 -0.88 0.03
N LEU A 95 18.84 -2.03 0.15
CA LEU A 95 19.61 -2.42 1.32
C LEU A 95 20.92 -1.62 1.43
N TRP A 96 21.62 -1.46 0.30
CA TRP A 96 22.86 -0.70 0.24
C TRP A 96 22.66 0.77 0.60
N ILE A 97 21.61 1.43 0.12
CA ILE A 97 21.28 2.83 0.48
C ILE A 97 21.02 2.96 2.00
N ARG A 98 20.61 1.89 2.65
CA ARG A 98 20.42 1.82 4.11
C ARG A 98 21.68 1.44 4.90
N GLY A 99 22.85 1.37 4.22
CA GLY A 99 24.14 1.13 4.87
C GLY A 99 24.63 -0.32 4.85
N THR A 100 23.87 -1.27 4.29
CA THR A 100 24.35 -2.66 4.15
C THR A 100 25.47 -2.72 3.10
N ALA A 101 26.55 -3.43 3.39
CA ALA A 101 27.64 -3.63 2.42
C ALA A 101 27.12 -4.28 1.12
N TRP A 102 27.60 -3.84 -0.06
CA TRP A 102 27.05 -4.28 -1.34
C TRP A 102 27.05 -5.80 -1.55
N GLY A 103 28.10 -6.49 -1.10
CA GLY A 103 28.20 -7.96 -1.17
C GLY A 103 27.11 -8.62 -0.33
N GLU A 104 26.94 -8.17 0.90
CA GLU A 104 25.89 -8.64 1.82
C GLU A 104 24.49 -8.30 1.30
N ALA A 105 24.29 -7.08 0.81
CA ALA A 105 23.03 -6.66 0.20
C ALA A 105 22.61 -7.57 -0.96
N LYS A 106 23.57 -8.02 -1.78
CA LYS A 106 23.32 -9.01 -2.84
C LYS A 106 22.94 -10.38 -2.29
N ALA A 107 23.58 -10.84 -1.23
CA ALA A 107 23.23 -12.11 -0.59
C ALA A 107 21.80 -12.07 -0.02
N LEU A 108 21.45 -11.02 0.73
CA LEU A 108 20.10 -10.80 1.25
C LEU A 108 19.06 -10.65 0.12
N ALA A 109 19.44 -10.03 -0.99
CA ALA A 109 18.58 -9.92 -2.16
C ALA A 109 18.25 -11.27 -2.79
N LEU A 110 19.17 -12.24 -2.78
CA LEU A 110 18.90 -13.61 -3.24
C LEU A 110 17.92 -14.32 -2.31
N VAL A 111 18.06 -14.18 -1.00
CA VAL A 111 17.10 -14.72 -0.03
C VAL A 111 15.70 -14.13 -0.25
N ALA A 112 15.60 -12.81 -0.49
CA ALA A 112 14.32 -12.18 -0.77
C ALA A 112 13.72 -12.66 -2.12
N LEU A 113 14.55 -12.93 -3.13
CA LEU A 113 14.11 -13.47 -4.41
C LEU A 113 13.61 -14.92 -4.31
N ASP A 114 14.27 -15.72 -3.50
CA ASP A 114 13.86 -17.10 -3.26
C ASP A 114 12.45 -17.16 -2.66
N ARG A 115 12.15 -16.30 -1.68
CA ARG A 115 10.82 -16.20 -1.07
C ARG A 115 9.70 -15.85 -2.04
N VAL A 116 9.99 -15.12 -3.11
CA VAL A 116 8.99 -14.77 -4.14
C VAL A 116 9.08 -15.69 -5.37
N GLY A 117 9.85 -16.79 -5.31
CA GLY A 117 9.99 -17.78 -6.37
C GLY A 117 10.65 -17.22 -7.64
N LEU A 118 11.67 -16.34 -7.50
CA LEU A 118 12.34 -15.70 -8.63
C LEU A 118 13.87 -15.76 -8.53
N ALA A 119 14.42 -16.67 -7.73
CA ALA A 119 15.87 -16.79 -7.52
C ALA A 119 16.64 -17.04 -8.83
N GLU A 120 16.09 -17.88 -9.73
CA GLU A 120 16.69 -18.21 -11.03
C GLU A 120 16.76 -17.01 -11.97
N LEU A 121 15.94 -15.96 -11.74
CA LEU A 121 15.92 -14.74 -12.54
C LEU A 121 16.84 -13.64 -11.99
N ALA A 122 17.62 -13.91 -10.93
CA ALA A 122 18.44 -12.94 -10.20
C ALA A 122 19.35 -12.10 -11.10
N ARG A 123 19.95 -12.72 -12.13
CA ARG A 123 20.87 -12.04 -13.08
C ARG A 123 20.17 -11.39 -14.27
N ARG A 124 18.86 -11.67 -14.47
CA ARG A 124 18.09 -11.12 -15.59
C ARG A 124 17.87 -9.62 -15.42
N ASN A 125 17.78 -8.87 -16.53
CA ASN A 125 17.37 -7.46 -16.46
C ASN A 125 15.94 -7.36 -15.98
N ALA A 126 15.70 -6.61 -14.90
CA ALA A 126 14.41 -6.51 -14.24
C ALA A 126 13.30 -5.94 -15.13
N ARG A 127 13.64 -5.08 -16.10
CA ARG A 127 12.66 -4.53 -17.05
C ARG A 127 12.17 -5.53 -18.11
N LYS A 128 12.85 -6.68 -18.25
CA LYS A 128 12.47 -7.75 -19.20
C LYS A 128 11.55 -8.80 -18.56
N LEU A 129 11.15 -8.62 -17.32
CA LEU A 129 10.24 -9.49 -16.62
C LEU A 129 8.77 -9.23 -17.01
N SER A 130 7.90 -10.23 -16.85
CA SER A 130 6.45 -10.06 -16.95
C SER A 130 5.94 -9.10 -15.86
N GLY A 131 4.74 -8.54 -16.01
CA GLY A 131 4.14 -7.63 -15.02
C GLY A 131 4.05 -8.25 -13.62
N GLY A 132 3.60 -9.50 -13.53
CA GLY A 132 3.53 -10.23 -12.25
C GLY A 132 4.90 -10.48 -11.64
N GLN A 133 5.90 -10.84 -12.46
CA GLN A 133 7.28 -10.99 -11.98
C GLN A 133 7.86 -9.65 -11.49
N GLN A 134 7.62 -8.55 -12.21
CA GLN A 134 8.06 -7.22 -11.80
C GLN A 134 7.43 -6.82 -10.45
N GLN A 135 6.15 -7.15 -10.25
CA GLN A 135 5.44 -6.86 -9.01
C GLN A 135 6.01 -7.69 -7.84
N ARG A 136 6.29 -8.98 -8.06
CA ARG A 136 6.94 -9.83 -7.05
C ARG A 136 8.36 -9.33 -6.70
N VAL A 137 9.15 -8.87 -7.67
CA VAL A 137 10.45 -8.25 -7.41
C VAL A 137 10.31 -6.96 -6.59
N ALA A 138 9.33 -6.12 -6.90
CA ALA A 138 9.09 -4.89 -6.13
C ALA A 138 8.65 -5.19 -4.69
N LEU A 139 7.84 -6.24 -4.50
CA LEU A 139 7.43 -6.71 -3.18
C LEU A 139 8.63 -7.27 -2.39
N ALA A 140 9.48 -8.09 -3.03
CA ALA A 140 10.72 -8.59 -2.44
C ALA A 140 11.67 -7.45 -2.04
N ARG A 141 11.78 -6.41 -2.88
CA ARG A 141 12.58 -5.20 -2.58
C ARG A 141 12.05 -4.45 -1.37
N ALA A 142 10.74 -4.29 -1.26
CA ALA A 142 10.12 -3.66 -0.11
C ALA A 142 10.35 -4.48 1.16
N TRP A 143 10.10 -5.79 1.09
CA TRP A 143 10.24 -6.72 2.19
C TRP A 143 11.67 -6.89 2.69
N ALA A 144 12.65 -6.94 1.80
CA ALA A 144 14.07 -7.12 2.16
C ALA A 144 14.58 -6.05 3.14
N THR A 145 13.94 -4.88 3.18
CA THR A 145 14.31 -3.80 4.12
C THR A 145 13.76 -4.00 5.54
N GLY A 146 13.03 -5.08 5.82
CA GLY A 146 12.42 -5.38 7.11
C GLY A 146 11.44 -4.29 7.57
N PRO A 147 10.41 -3.93 6.77
CA PRO A 147 9.51 -2.85 7.12
C PRO A 147 8.58 -3.26 8.26
N GLN A 148 8.25 -2.31 9.12
CA GLN A 148 7.18 -2.41 10.12
C GLN A 148 5.85 -1.89 9.57
N VAL A 149 5.91 -1.08 8.51
CA VAL A 149 4.74 -0.60 7.77
C VAL A 149 4.93 -0.85 6.28
N LEU A 150 3.96 -1.51 5.67
CA LEU A 150 3.90 -1.77 4.25
C LEU A 150 2.72 -1.01 3.63
N LEU A 151 3.03 -0.06 2.75
CA LEU A 151 2.05 0.75 2.03
C LEU A 151 1.96 0.28 0.58
N LEU A 152 0.80 -0.18 0.12
CA LEU A 152 0.62 -0.76 -1.20
C LEU A 152 -0.43 0.02 -2.00
N ASP A 153 -0.01 0.59 -3.13
CA ASP A 153 -0.90 1.30 -4.03
C ASP A 153 -1.32 0.37 -5.18
N GLU A 154 -2.53 -0.19 -5.08
CA GLU A 154 -3.14 -1.10 -6.06
C GLU A 154 -2.20 -2.22 -6.54
N PRO A 155 -1.66 -3.06 -5.65
CA PRO A 155 -0.55 -3.96 -5.94
C PRO A 155 -0.86 -5.03 -7.00
N THR A 156 -2.11 -5.22 -7.37
CA THR A 156 -2.55 -6.28 -8.31
C THR A 156 -3.42 -5.78 -9.47
N ALA A 157 -3.59 -4.46 -9.64
CA ALA A 157 -4.54 -3.89 -10.59
C ALA A 157 -4.30 -4.28 -12.06
N SER A 158 -3.04 -4.46 -12.46
CA SER A 158 -2.65 -4.73 -13.85
C SER A 158 -2.22 -6.18 -14.09
N LEU A 159 -2.57 -7.10 -13.18
CA LEU A 159 -2.15 -8.49 -13.23
C LEU A 159 -3.27 -9.41 -13.71
N ASP A 160 -2.89 -10.45 -14.43
CA ASP A 160 -3.79 -11.56 -14.75
C ASP A 160 -4.25 -12.30 -13.47
N PRO A 161 -5.32 -13.11 -13.54
CA PRO A 161 -5.89 -13.73 -12.35
C PRO A 161 -4.95 -14.68 -11.60
N HIS A 162 -3.97 -15.30 -12.29
CA HIS A 162 -3.00 -16.19 -11.65
C HIS A 162 -1.94 -15.38 -10.90
N ALA A 163 -1.28 -14.44 -11.58
CA ALA A 163 -0.29 -13.56 -10.97
C ALA A 163 -0.87 -12.74 -9.80
N LYS A 164 -2.15 -12.35 -9.91
CA LYS A 164 -2.87 -11.68 -8.82
C LYS A 164 -2.93 -12.52 -7.56
N ARG A 165 -3.33 -13.80 -7.67
CA ARG A 165 -3.39 -14.71 -6.51
C ARG A 165 -2.02 -14.94 -5.89
N GLU A 166 -0.97 -15.09 -6.70
CA GLU A 166 0.40 -15.24 -6.22
C GLU A 166 0.87 -14.02 -5.42
N VAL A 167 0.65 -12.81 -5.94
CA VAL A 167 1.02 -11.56 -5.26
C VAL A 167 0.21 -11.36 -3.99
N GLU A 168 -1.09 -11.66 -3.98
CA GLU A 168 -1.93 -11.57 -2.78
C GLU A 168 -1.48 -12.56 -1.69
N ALA A 169 -1.11 -13.78 -2.05
CA ALA A 169 -0.59 -14.77 -1.12
C ALA A 169 0.74 -14.30 -0.48
N LEU A 170 1.64 -13.72 -1.26
CA LEU A 170 2.88 -13.14 -0.75
C LEU A 170 2.63 -11.95 0.17
N ILE A 171 1.67 -11.08 -0.15
CA ILE A 171 1.29 -9.95 0.73
C ILE A 171 0.77 -10.47 2.06
N ASP A 172 -0.10 -11.48 2.04
CA ASP A 172 -0.64 -12.08 3.26
C ASP A 172 0.45 -12.78 4.08
N GLU A 173 1.32 -13.56 3.44
CA GLU A 173 2.49 -14.18 4.09
C GLU A 173 3.36 -13.12 4.78
N PHE A 174 3.68 -12.04 4.08
CA PHE A 174 4.54 -10.97 4.62
C PHE A 174 3.87 -10.21 5.76
N ALA A 175 2.55 -9.97 5.67
CA ALA A 175 1.81 -9.32 6.74
C ALA A 175 1.59 -10.23 7.97
N SER A 176 1.66 -11.56 7.76
CA SER A 176 1.51 -12.57 8.83
C SER A 176 2.83 -13.00 9.45
N ALA A 177 3.96 -12.77 8.77
CA ALA A 177 5.29 -13.24 9.21
C ALA A 177 5.76 -12.66 10.55
N SER A 178 5.21 -11.49 10.94
CA SER A 178 5.35 -10.95 12.29
C SER A 178 4.06 -10.22 12.66
N CYS A 179 3.59 -10.43 13.89
CA CYS A 179 2.34 -9.83 14.40
C CYS A 179 2.33 -8.30 14.38
N ASP A 180 3.46 -7.67 14.09
CA ASP A 180 3.66 -6.22 14.20
C ASP A 180 3.71 -5.48 12.85
N VAL A 181 3.61 -6.19 11.71
CA VAL A 181 3.59 -5.52 10.40
C VAL A 181 2.24 -4.88 10.16
N THR A 182 2.24 -3.55 10.07
CA THR A 182 1.07 -2.77 9.66
C THR A 182 0.97 -2.77 8.15
N LEU A 183 -0.18 -3.17 7.63
CA LEU A 183 -0.48 -3.17 6.20
C LEU A 183 -1.51 -2.10 5.88
N VAL A 184 -1.17 -1.15 5.00
CA VAL A 184 -2.15 -0.20 4.44
C VAL A 184 -2.12 -0.33 2.92
N PHE A 185 -3.25 -0.66 2.31
CA PHE A 185 -3.27 -0.85 0.87
C PHE A 185 -4.50 -0.21 0.22
N ALA A 186 -4.28 0.39 -0.95
CA ALA A 186 -5.36 0.83 -1.82
C ALA A 186 -5.81 -0.32 -2.73
N SER A 187 -7.11 -0.50 -2.87
CA SER A 187 -7.67 -1.47 -3.82
C SER A 187 -9.08 -1.07 -4.24
N HIS A 188 -9.39 -1.31 -5.51
CA HIS A 188 -10.76 -1.31 -6.04
C HIS A 188 -11.37 -2.73 -6.08
N ASN A 189 -10.58 -3.76 -5.75
CA ASN A 189 -11.03 -5.14 -5.73
C ASN A 189 -11.54 -5.53 -4.34
N LEU A 190 -12.85 -5.55 -4.18
CA LEU A 190 -13.50 -5.88 -2.92
C LEU A 190 -13.22 -7.30 -2.42
N GLY A 191 -12.96 -8.25 -3.34
CA GLY A 191 -12.54 -9.61 -2.96
C GLY A 191 -11.16 -9.63 -2.30
N GLN A 192 -10.21 -8.83 -2.79
CA GLN A 192 -8.90 -8.64 -2.16
C GLN A 192 -9.05 -7.99 -0.78
N VAL A 193 -9.89 -6.95 -0.68
CA VAL A 193 -10.17 -6.27 0.59
C VAL A 193 -10.69 -7.25 1.64
N LYS A 194 -11.66 -8.10 1.30
CA LYS A 194 -12.21 -9.13 2.21
C LYS A 194 -11.15 -10.12 2.70
N ARG A 195 -10.16 -10.47 1.87
CA ARG A 195 -9.12 -11.44 2.23
C ARG A 195 -8.00 -10.85 3.07
N LEU A 196 -7.58 -9.62 2.78
CA LEU A 196 -6.35 -9.05 3.34
C LEU A 196 -6.59 -8.04 4.47
N ALA A 197 -7.75 -7.38 4.52
CA ALA A 197 -8.02 -6.31 5.48
C ALA A 197 -8.74 -6.81 6.73
N SER A 198 -8.47 -6.15 7.86
CA SER A 198 -9.30 -6.20 9.07
C SER A 198 -10.21 -4.96 9.19
N ARG A 199 -9.83 -3.85 8.55
CA ARG A 199 -10.49 -2.54 8.61
C ARG A 199 -10.53 -1.90 7.23
N VAL A 200 -11.61 -1.21 6.92
CA VAL A 200 -11.84 -0.56 5.64
C VAL A 200 -12.08 0.94 5.85
N VAL A 201 -11.33 1.75 5.16
CA VAL A 201 -11.50 3.21 5.08
C VAL A 201 -12.02 3.54 3.67
N TYR A 202 -13.27 3.98 3.58
CA TYR A 202 -13.88 4.40 2.32
C TYR A 202 -13.64 5.88 2.08
N LEU A 203 -13.03 6.19 0.94
CA LEU A 203 -12.75 7.56 0.51
C LEU A 203 -13.66 7.97 -0.65
N GLU A 204 -14.16 9.20 -0.58
CA GLU A 204 -14.90 9.85 -1.64
C GLU A 204 -14.50 11.34 -1.72
N HIS A 205 -14.20 11.84 -2.91
CA HIS A 205 -13.82 13.25 -3.12
C HIS A 205 -12.74 13.77 -2.15
N GLY A 206 -11.76 12.93 -1.82
CA GLY A 206 -10.67 13.29 -0.92
C GLY A 206 -11.02 13.27 0.58
N ARG A 207 -12.19 12.79 0.95
CA ARG A 207 -12.65 12.70 2.35
C ARG A 207 -12.83 11.26 2.78
N VAL A 208 -12.62 10.99 4.06
CA VAL A 208 -13.00 9.72 4.68
C VAL A 208 -14.49 9.77 4.98
N MET A 209 -15.25 8.93 4.29
CA MET A 209 -16.70 8.84 4.42
C MET A 209 -17.14 7.71 5.34
N ALA A 210 -16.35 6.61 5.43
CA ALA A 210 -16.59 5.53 6.38
C ALA A 210 -15.25 4.93 6.82
N ASP A 211 -15.21 4.45 8.06
CA ASP A 211 -14.06 3.81 8.69
C ASP A 211 -14.59 2.70 9.60
N LEU A 212 -14.58 1.47 9.10
CA LEU A 212 -15.31 0.34 9.69
C LEU A 212 -14.47 -0.94 9.68
N PRO A 213 -14.68 -1.86 10.64
CA PRO A 213 -14.20 -3.23 10.51
C PRO A 213 -14.71 -3.89 9.22
N VAL A 214 -13.91 -4.80 8.63
CA VAL A 214 -14.23 -5.43 7.35
C VAL A 214 -15.59 -6.14 7.35
N HIS A 215 -15.96 -6.79 8.45
CA HIS A 215 -17.25 -7.49 8.56
C HIS A 215 -18.44 -6.53 8.57
N GLU A 216 -18.30 -5.36 9.19
CA GLU A 216 -19.32 -4.31 9.18
C GLU A 216 -19.44 -3.65 7.79
N PHE A 217 -18.32 -3.43 7.12
CA PHE A 217 -18.29 -2.82 5.79
C PHE A 217 -18.96 -3.71 4.72
N PHE A 218 -18.90 -5.04 4.85
CA PHE A 218 -19.47 -5.94 3.84
C PHE A 218 -20.80 -6.59 4.21
N GLY A 219 -21.20 -6.60 5.45
CA GLY A 219 -22.38 -7.32 5.89
C GLY A 219 -23.17 -6.63 7.01
N GLY A 220 -22.65 -5.53 7.56
CA GLY A 220 -23.30 -4.84 8.66
C GLY A 220 -24.42 -3.91 8.21
N PRO A 221 -25.50 -3.80 9.01
CA PRO A 221 -26.59 -2.85 8.75
C PRO A 221 -26.11 -1.39 8.80
N LEU A 222 -25.02 -1.11 9.52
CA LEU A 222 -24.44 0.23 9.67
C LEU A 222 -24.07 0.85 8.33
N LEU A 223 -23.51 0.06 7.39
CA LEU A 223 -23.13 0.58 6.09
C LEU A 223 -24.32 1.17 5.32
N GLN A 224 -25.42 0.43 5.28
CA GLN A 224 -26.63 0.88 4.58
C GLN A 224 -27.29 2.09 5.27
N MET A 225 -27.32 2.10 6.60
CA MET A 225 -28.04 3.13 7.37
C MET A 225 -27.25 4.44 7.48
N GLN A 226 -25.94 4.36 7.67
CA GLN A 226 -25.10 5.54 7.99
C GLN A 226 -24.21 5.98 6.82
N TYR A 227 -23.91 5.07 5.87
CA TYR A 227 -22.95 5.31 4.79
C TYR A 227 -23.52 4.90 3.42
N PRO A 228 -24.58 5.53 2.92
CA PRO A 228 -25.27 5.12 1.68
C PRO A 228 -24.36 5.11 0.47
N ALA A 229 -23.43 6.07 0.33
CA ALA A 229 -22.46 6.09 -0.76
C ALA A 229 -21.51 4.87 -0.72
N ALA A 230 -21.00 4.51 0.45
CA ALA A 230 -20.18 3.31 0.61
C ALA A 230 -20.98 2.02 0.33
N HIS A 231 -22.25 1.98 0.69
CA HIS A 231 -23.14 0.86 0.38
C HIS A 231 -23.35 0.68 -1.12
N LEU A 232 -23.61 1.77 -1.86
CA LEU A 232 -23.72 1.74 -3.33
C LEU A 232 -22.41 1.31 -4.00
N PHE A 233 -21.26 1.77 -3.47
CA PHE A 233 -19.94 1.34 -3.93
C PHE A 233 -19.74 -0.17 -3.76
N VAL A 234 -20.15 -0.75 -2.62
CA VAL A 234 -20.05 -2.21 -2.37
C VAL A 234 -20.94 -3.00 -3.32
N LYS A 235 -22.11 -2.47 -3.69
CA LYS A 235 -23.03 -3.08 -4.67
C LYS A 235 -22.55 -2.95 -6.11
N GLY A 236 -21.53 -2.15 -6.40
CA GLY A 236 -21.09 -1.85 -7.77
C GLY A 236 -21.99 -0.87 -8.51
N GLU A 237 -22.81 -0.12 -7.81
CA GLU A 237 -23.76 0.87 -8.38
C GLU A 237 -23.14 2.27 -8.47
N LEU A 238 -21.95 2.48 -7.88
CA LEU A 238 -21.09 3.67 -8.03
C LEU A 238 -19.86 3.27 -8.84
N VAL A 239 -19.73 3.80 -10.05
CA VAL A 239 -18.55 3.68 -10.94
C VAL A 239 -17.77 5.00 -10.92
#